data_9ef5a8fffddde0ddb8114d57cc063329
#
_entry.id   9ef5a8fffddde0ddb8114d57cc063329
#
_cell.length_a   1.000
_cell.length_b   1.000
_cell.length_c   1.000
_cell.angle_alpha   90.00
_cell.angle_beta   90.00
_cell.angle_gamma   90.00
#
_symmetry.space_group_name_H-M   'P 1'
#
loop_
_entity.id
_entity.type
_entity.pdbx_description
1 polymer ?
#
loop_
_entity_poly.entity_id
_entity_poly.type
_entity_poly.pdbx_seq_one_letter_code
_entity_poly.pdbx_strand_id
1 'polypeptide(L)'
;MASKSPKKKPGKPVIKAPKKPALAGGAVPKQQAYTESGSSYPQTPRWESVTQSNARQILYMGANVDSRRDLRSRDRNVMVKKCRYAERNYGLYNQILNDMVLYTSGDGIRPQSHASTPEAARTYEEYFAEHSKRIDVTNRFSFAQCQGMLVRALIRDGECFAAKVRNARGEAKIQIIETHRVGDPADRDIPDRTWDGVQFGDFAEIVGYWVYRSDG
;
A
#
# COMPACT_ATOMS: atom_id res chain seq x y z
N MET A 1 59.63 -29.29 -12.13
CA MET A 1 58.72 -28.28 -11.56
C MET A 1 57.30 -28.82 -11.59
N ALA A 2 56.77 -29.26 -10.44
CA ALA A 2 55.47 -29.90 -10.35
C ALA A 2 54.39 -28.85 -9.97
N SER A 3 53.40 -28.66 -10.84
CA SER A 3 52.27 -27.78 -10.67
C SER A 3 51.30 -28.35 -9.64
N LYS A 4 51.06 -27.64 -8.52
CA LYS A 4 50.07 -28.00 -7.52
C LYS A 4 48.71 -27.47 -7.95
N SER A 5 47.73 -28.37 -8.16
CA SER A 5 46.33 -28.03 -8.38
C SER A 5 45.65 -27.45 -7.09
N PRO A 6 44.72 -26.48 -7.20
CA PRO A 6 44.08 -25.88 -6.06
C PRO A 6 43.06 -26.82 -5.42
N LYS A 7 43.12 -26.94 -4.08
CA LYS A 7 42.18 -27.73 -3.27
C LYS A 7 40.79 -27.07 -3.27
N LYS A 8 39.74 -27.83 -3.67
CA LYS A 8 38.34 -27.48 -3.54
C LYS A 8 37.96 -27.28 -2.07
N LYS A 9 37.35 -26.11 -1.74
CA LYS A 9 36.78 -25.82 -0.42
C LYS A 9 35.54 -26.70 -0.20
N PRO A 10 35.30 -27.22 1.04
CA PRO A 10 34.12 -28.02 1.35
C PRO A 10 32.86 -27.13 1.30
N GLY A 11 31.81 -27.62 0.63
CA GLY A 11 30.52 -26.95 0.52
C GLY A 11 29.81 -26.87 1.88
N LYS A 12 29.18 -25.74 2.16
CA LYS A 12 28.35 -25.55 3.34
C LYS A 12 27.17 -26.55 3.34
N PRO A 13 26.77 -27.09 4.49
CA PRO A 13 25.66 -28.04 4.56
C PRO A 13 24.35 -27.30 4.16
N VAL A 14 23.65 -27.87 3.18
CA VAL A 14 22.31 -27.43 2.79
C VAL A 14 21.33 -27.98 3.83
N ILE A 15 20.83 -27.11 4.69
CA ILE A 15 19.74 -27.44 5.63
C ILE A 15 18.46 -27.58 4.79
N LYS A 16 18.03 -28.83 4.56
CA LYS A 16 16.71 -29.11 3.95
C LYS A 16 15.62 -28.72 4.96
N ALA A 17 14.75 -27.80 4.55
CA ALA A 17 13.55 -27.47 5.32
C ALA A 17 12.68 -28.71 5.58
N PRO A 18 12.05 -28.86 6.76
CA PRO A 18 11.20 -29.99 7.06
C PRO A 18 10.02 -30.04 6.09
N LYS A 19 9.76 -31.22 5.50
CA LYS A 19 8.56 -31.45 4.69
C LYS A 19 7.33 -31.23 5.54
N LYS A 20 6.47 -30.28 5.15
CA LYS A 20 5.12 -30.13 5.74
C LYS A 20 4.35 -31.44 5.56
N PRO A 21 3.62 -31.90 6.58
CA PRO A 21 2.74 -33.07 6.42
C PRO A 21 1.68 -32.75 5.37
N ALA A 22 1.48 -33.69 4.45
CA ALA A 22 0.40 -33.59 3.47
C ALA A 22 -0.94 -33.62 4.22
N LEU A 23 -1.65 -32.50 4.22
CA LEU A 23 -3.05 -32.46 4.62
C LEU A 23 -3.83 -33.30 3.63
N ALA A 24 -4.56 -34.30 4.15
CA ALA A 24 -5.44 -35.17 3.38
C ALA A 24 -6.38 -34.31 2.54
N GLY A 25 -6.35 -34.53 1.23
CA GLY A 25 -7.18 -33.82 0.27
C GLY A 25 -8.67 -34.04 0.53
N GLY A 26 -9.27 -33.13 1.27
CA GLY A 26 -10.71 -32.95 1.22
C GLY A 26 -11.04 -32.35 -0.14
N ALA A 27 -11.81 -33.07 -0.98
CA ALA A 27 -12.29 -32.57 -2.23
C ALA A 27 -13.02 -31.25 -1.99
N VAL A 28 -12.45 -30.17 -2.54
CA VAL A 28 -13.15 -28.87 -2.60
C VAL A 28 -14.47 -29.12 -3.35
N PRO A 29 -15.65 -28.85 -2.75
CA PRO A 29 -16.89 -29.03 -3.45
C PRO A 29 -16.83 -28.12 -4.69
N LYS A 30 -16.99 -28.73 -5.89
CA LYS A 30 -17.15 -27.98 -7.13
C LYS A 30 -18.30 -27.00 -6.91
N GLN A 31 -18.01 -25.70 -6.94
CA GLN A 31 -19.05 -24.67 -6.99
C GLN A 31 -19.98 -25.05 -8.13
N GLN A 32 -21.19 -25.44 -7.77
CA GLN A 32 -22.26 -25.57 -8.74
C GLN A 32 -22.39 -24.21 -9.44
N ALA A 33 -22.12 -24.19 -10.73
CA ALA A 33 -22.48 -23.05 -11.54
C ALA A 33 -23.98 -22.80 -11.30
N TYR A 34 -24.30 -21.65 -10.74
CA TYR A 34 -25.67 -21.18 -10.69
C TYR A 34 -26.10 -20.99 -12.15
N THR A 35 -26.74 -22.01 -12.71
CA THR A 35 -27.55 -21.84 -13.91
C THR A 35 -28.70 -20.93 -13.49
N GLU A 36 -28.70 -19.70 -14.02
CA GLU A 36 -29.85 -18.82 -13.93
C GLU A 36 -31.05 -19.59 -14.50
N SER A 37 -31.83 -20.18 -13.61
CA SER A 37 -33.14 -20.72 -13.98
C SER A 37 -33.98 -19.52 -14.40
N GLY A 38 -34.38 -19.48 -15.66
CA GLY A 38 -35.13 -18.40 -16.26
C GLY A 38 -36.33 -18.00 -15.40
N SER A 39 -36.16 -16.91 -14.65
CA SER A 39 -37.26 -16.25 -13.96
C SER A 39 -38.10 -15.55 -15.01
N SER A 40 -39.33 -16.01 -15.22
CA SER A 40 -40.31 -15.40 -16.09
C SER A 40 -40.94 -14.10 -15.55
N TYR A 41 -40.30 -13.46 -14.58
CA TYR A 41 -40.71 -12.14 -14.10
C TYR A 41 -40.21 -11.07 -15.05
N PRO A 42 -41.06 -10.11 -15.48
CA PRO A 42 -40.59 -8.97 -16.26
C PRO A 42 -39.57 -8.22 -15.44
N GLN A 43 -38.34 -8.20 -15.93
CA GLN A 43 -37.20 -7.50 -15.31
C GLN A 43 -37.34 -5.99 -15.52
N THR A 44 -38.40 -5.41 -14.97
CA THR A 44 -38.46 -3.96 -14.86
C THR A 44 -37.45 -3.54 -13.77
N PRO A 45 -36.48 -2.72 -14.13
CA PRO A 45 -35.50 -2.28 -13.14
C PRO A 45 -36.21 -1.63 -11.95
N ARG A 46 -36.01 -2.18 -10.75
CA ARG A 46 -36.64 -1.71 -9.51
C ARG A 46 -36.21 -0.28 -9.13
N TRP A 47 -35.13 0.19 -9.71
CA TRP A 47 -34.54 1.50 -9.43
C TRP A 47 -34.47 2.32 -10.72
N GLU A 48 -35.02 3.51 -10.67
CA GLU A 48 -35.01 4.44 -11.81
C GLU A 48 -33.58 4.78 -12.31
N SER A 49 -32.59 4.75 -11.41
CA SER A 49 -31.17 4.96 -11.73
C SER A 49 -30.58 3.87 -12.63
N VAL A 50 -31.22 2.69 -12.70
CA VAL A 50 -30.77 1.55 -13.53
C VAL A 50 -31.49 1.52 -14.88
N THR A 51 -32.53 2.36 -15.06
CA THR A 51 -33.32 2.38 -16.29
C THR A 51 -32.63 3.22 -17.36
N GLN A 52 -32.25 2.60 -18.47
CA GLN A 52 -31.73 3.30 -19.65
C GLN A 52 -32.88 3.96 -20.40
N SER A 53 -32.77 5.24 -20.69
CA SER A 53 -33.65 5.96 -21.59
C SER A 53 -32.87 6.83 -22.56
N ASN A 54 -33.45 7.23 -23.69
CA ASN A 54 -32.82 8.13 -24.64
C ASN A 54 -32.43 9.50 -24.02
N ALA A 55 -33.08 9.90 -22.92
CA ALA A 55 -32.76 11.12 -22.17
C ALA A 55 -31.68 10.90 -21.09
N ARG A 56 -31.44 9.65 -20.72
CA ARG A 56 -30.39 9.24 -19.77
C ARG A 56 -29.43 8.30 -20.48
N GLN A 57 -28.49 8.85 -21.17
CA GLN A 57 -27.34 8.06 -21.63
C GLN A 57 -26.54 7.70 -20.35
N ILE A 58 -26.67 6.46 -19.91
CA ILE A 58 -25.78 5.92 -18.90
C ILE A 58 -24.39 5.87 -19.56
N LEU A 59 -23.53 6.76 -19.13
CA LEU A 59 -22.10 6.64 -19.38
C LEU A 59 -21.71 5.19 -19.07
N TYR A 60 -21.08 4.53 -20.02
CA TYR A 60 -20.63 3.15 -20.03
C TYR A 60 -20.42 2.60 -18.60
N MET A 61 -21.35 1.77 -18.15
CA MET A 61 -21.14 0.96 -16.96
C MET A 61 -20.31 -0.24 -17.40
N GLY A 62 -19.03 -0.24 -17.03
CA GLY A 62 -18.16 -1.39 -17.23
C GLY A 62 -18.80 -2.67 -16.69
N ALA A 63 -18.44 -3.81 -17.22
CA ALA A 63 -18.85 -5.09 -16.65
C ALA A 63 -18.43 -5.13 -15.17
N ASN A 64 -19.26 -5.78 -14.31
CA ASN A 64 -18.87 -6.09 -12.95
C ASN A 64 -17.63 -6.98 -12.99
N VAL A 65 -16.48 -6.37 -12.80
CA VAL A 65 -15.18 -7.05 -12.74
C VAL A 65 -14.67 -7.01 -11.30
N ASP A 66 -13.82 -7.94 -10.97
CA ASP A 66 -13.06 -7.89 -9.74
C ASP A 66 -12.40 -6.51 -9.61
N SER A 67 -12.51 -5.88 -8.43
CA SER A 67 -11.93 -4.55 -8.14
C SER A 67 -10.45 -4.45 -8.52
N ARG A 68 -9.72 -5.57 -8.50
CA ARG A 68 -8.33 -5.67 -8.97
C ARG A 68 -8.18 -5.44 -10.48
N ARG A 69 -9.22 -5.69 -11.27
CA ARG A 69 -9.24 -5.52 -12.73
C ARG A 69 -9.86 -4.22 -13.17
N ASP A 70 -10.61 -3.58 -12.27
CA ASP A 70 -11.30 -2.32 -12.55
C ASP A 70 -10.31 -1.16 -12.67
N LEU A 71 -9.30 -1.12 -11.81
CA LEU A 71 -8.24 -0.12 -11.86
C LEU A 71 -6.89 -0.78 -12.21
N ARG A 72 -6.45 -0.60 -13.45
CA ARG A 72 -5.15 -1.10 -13.90
C ARG A 72 -4.03 -0.17 -13.42
N SER A 73 -2.84 -0.70 -13.15
CA SER A 73 -1.65 0.05 -12.75
C SER A 73 -1.37 1.26 -13.67
N ARG A 74 -1.59 1.08 -14.99
CA ARG A 74 -1.44 2.18 -15.95
C ARG A 74 -2.42 3.32 -15.69
N ASP A 75 -3.69 2.98 -15.43
CA ASP A 75 -4.76 3.97 -15.24
C ASP A 75 -4.55 4.69 -13.91
N ARG A 76 -4.20 3.97 -12.85
CA ARG A 76 -3.79 4.53 -11.56
C ARG A 76 -2.66 5.54 -11.73
N ASN A 77 -1.59 5.16 -12.43
CA ASN A 77 -0.44 6.05 -12.65
C ASN A 77 -0.81 7.31 -13.45
N VAL A 78 -1.73 7.20 -14.41
CA VAL A 78 -2.24 8.38 -15.15
C VAL A 78 -3.06 9.28 -14.24
N MET A 79 -3.92 8.72 -13.37
CA MET A 79 -4.72 9.49 -12.41
C MET A 79 -3.81 10.25 -11.43
N VAL A 80 -2.82 9.58 -10.84
CA VAL A 80 -1.85 10.20 -9.94
C VAL A 80 -1.11 11.35 -10.64
N LYS A 81 -0.67 11.15 -11.88
CA LYS A 81 -0.02 12.21 -12.68
C LYS A 81 -0.94 13.41 -12.88
N LYS A 82 -2.22 13.18 -13.19
CA LYS A 82 -3.22 14.26 -13.39
C LYS A 82 -3.48 15.01 -12.09
N CYS A 83 -3.63 14.32 -10.95
CA CYS A 83 -3.84 14.95 -9.65
C CYS A 83 -2.63 15.81 -9.24
N ARG A 84 -1.40 15.32 -9.45
CA ARG A 84 -0.17 16.08 -9.19
C ARG A 84 0.00 17.26 -10.16
N TYR A 85 -0.45 17.13 -11.40
CA TYR A 85 -0.50 18.24 -12.33
C TYR A 85 -1.50 19.31 -11.88
N ALA A 86 -2.70 18.88 -11.45
CA ALA A 86 -3.71 19.79 -10.95
C ALA A 86 -3.24 20.54 -9.70
N GLU A 87 -2.59 19.88 -8.76
CA GLU A 87 -2.01 20.51 -7.57
C GLU A 87 -1.02 21.64 -7.92
N ARG A 88 -0.21 21.45 -8.95
CA ARG A 88 0.81 22.43 -9.35
C ARG A 88 0.24 23.60 -10.16
N ASN A 89 -0.83 23.36 -10.91
CA ASN A 89 -1.30 24.32 -11.91
C ASN A 89 -2.63 25.00 -11.56
N TYR A 90 -3.41 24.42 -10.61
CA TYR A 90 -4.71 24.99 -10.22
C TYR A 90 -4.67 25.42 -8.75
N GLY A 91 -4.60 26.75 -8.52
CA GLY A 91 -4.49 27.33 -7.18
C GLY A 91 -5.64 26.93 -6.26
N LEU A 92 -6.88 26.89 -6.76
CA LEU A 92 -8.05 26.45 -5.97
C LEU A 92 -7.92 25.01 -5.49
N TYR A 93 -7.48 24.09 -6.35
CA TYR A 93 -7.25 22.70 -5.98
C TYR A 93 -6.16 22.57 -4.91
N ASN A 94 -5.06 23.31 -5.06
CA ASN A 94 -3.99 23.34 -4.05
C ASN A 94 -4.49 23.91 -2.71
N GLN A 95 -5.32 24.96 -2.75
CA GLN A 95 -5.93 25.52 -1.52
C GLN A 95 -6.80 24.50 -0.81
N ILE A 96 -7.67 23.79 -1.54
CA ILE A 96 -8.50 22.72 -0.97
C ILE A 96 -7.64 21.64 -0.32
N LEU A 97 -6.57 21.21 -0.96
CA LEU A 97 -5.64 20.22 -0.39
C LEU A 97 -4.99 20.74 0.91
N ASN A 98 -4.57 22.00 0.94
CA ASN A 98 -3.98 22.62 2.13
C ASN A 98 -5.00 22.66 3.29
N ASP A 99 -6.24 23.08 3.01
CA ASP A 99 -7.31 23.13 4.00
C ASP A 99 -7.63 21.72 4.54
N MET A 100 -7.72 20.73 3.67
CA MET A 100 -7.93 19.33 4.09
C MET A 100 -6.81 18.81 4.98
N VAL A 101 -5.55 19.10 4.66
CA VAL A 101 -4.39 18.75 5.50
C VAL A 101 -4.48 19.45 6.85
N LEU A 102 -4.76 20.76 6.84
CA LEU A 102 -4.88 21.56 8.06
C LEU A 102 -5.98 21.03 8.99
N TYR A 103 -7.17 20.75 8.44
CA TYR A 103 -8.31 20.26 9.25
C TYR A 103 -8.13 18.80 9.69
N THR A 104 -7.31 17.99 9.00
CA THR A 104 -7.09 16.59 9.35
C THR A 104 -5.95 16.42 10.36
N SER A 105 -4.81 17.05 10.15
CA SER A 105 -3.61 16.86 10.98
C SER A 105 -3.24 18.06 11.82
N GLY A 106 -3.64 19.29 11.44
CA GLY A 106 -3.31 20.52 12.15
C GLY A 106 -1.81 20.60 12.48
N ASP A 107 -1.53 20.85 13.76
CA ASP A 107 -0.15 20.87 14.29
C ASP A 107 0.43 19.47 14.54
N GLY A 108 -0.29 18.43 14.12
CA GLY A 108 0.09 17.02 14.28
C GLY A 108 -0.56 16.35 15.49
N ILE A 109 -0.86 15.07 15.32
CA ILE A 109 -1.40 14.20 16.37
C ILE A 109 -0.26 13.81 17.29
N ARG A 110 -0.42 14.06 18.60
CA ARG A 110 0.58 13.71 19.62
C ARG A 110 0.09 12.51 20.43
N PRO A 111 0.88 11.43 20.54
CA PRO A 111 0.52 10.32 21.40
C PRO A 111 0.63 10.73 22.87
N GLN A 112 -0.24 10.12 23.69
CA GLN A 112 -0.16 10.20 25.14
C GLN A 112 0.25 8.84 25.71
N SER A 113 1.07 8.84 26.75
CA SER A 113 1.51 7.62 27.39
C SER A 113 0.49 7.11 28.41
N HIS A 114 0.18 5.82 28.36
CA HIS A 114 -0.60 5.10 29.38
C HIS A 114 0.28 4.23 30.27
N ALA A 115 1.48 4.71 30.61
CA ALA A 115 2.36 3.99 31.50
C ALA A 115 1.75 3.85 32.92
N SER A 116 2.17 2.82 33.64
CA SER A 116 1.62 2.46 34.97
C SER A 116 1.93 3.52 36.06
N THR A 117 2.98 4.33 35.87
CA THR A 117 3.33 5.40 36.79
C THR A 117 3.40 6.75 36.07
N PRO A 118 3.01 7.85 36.74
CA PRO A 118 3.06 9.19 36.14
C PRO A 118 4.48 9.62 35.72
N GLU A 119 5.49 9.19 36.47
CA GLU A 119 6.89 9.50 36.18
C GLU A 119 7.34 8.82 34.87
N ALA A 120 7.00 7.53 34.70
CA ALA A 120 7.29 6.81 33.46
C ALA A 120 6.54 7.43 32.26
N ALA A 121 5.27 7.80 32.45
CA ALA A 121 4.50 8.46 31.41
C ALA A 121 5.16 9.74 30.93
N ARG A 122 5.59 10.61 31.87
CA ARG A 122 6.29 11.86 31.57
C ARG A 122 7.61 11.59 30.84
N THR A 123 8.40 10.64 31.28
CA THR A 123 9.67 10.27 30.65
C THR A 123 9.48 9.82 29.21
N TYR A 124 8.44 9.02 28.91
CA TYR A 124 8.16 8.59 27.53
C TYR A 124 7.69 9.74 26.67
N GLU A 125 6.86 10.63 27.20
CA GLU A 125 6.36 11.81 26.46
C GLU A 125 7.48 12.80 26.15
N GLU A 126 8.37 13.08 27.10
CA GLU A 126 9.55 13.92 26.89
C GLU A 126 10.52 13.32 25.86
N TYR A 127 10.78 12.01 25.96
CA TYR A 127 11.58 11.31 24.96
C TYR A 127 10.96 11.39 23.57
N PHE A 128 9.64 11.15 23.48
CA PHE A 128 8.94 11.24 22.20
C PHE A 128 8.96 12.67 21.65
N ALA A 129 8.73 13.67 22.49
CA ALA A 129 8.75 15.07 22.10
C ALA A 129 10.10 15.48 21.48
N GLU A 130 11.20 15.00 22.04
CA GLU A 130 12.53 15.27 21.49
C GLU A 130 12.79 14.48 20.21
N HIS A 131 12.50 13.17 20.24
CA HIS A 131 12.72 12.28 19.09
C HIS A 131 11.87 12.67 17.88
N SER A 132 10.63 13.13 18.10
CA SER A 132 9.68 13.53 17.05
C SER A 132 10.10 14.75 16.24
N LYS A 133 11.04 15.55 16.75
CA LYS A 133 11.54 16.74 16.02
C LYS A 133 12.27 16.36 14.72
N ARG A 134 12.87 15.17 14.67
CA ARG A 134 13.67 14.68 13.53
C ARG A 134 13.43 13.18 13.30
N ILE A 135 12.16 12.81 13.18
CA ILE A 135 11.79 11.40 13.06
C ILE A 135 11.98 10.84 11.64
N ASP A 136 12.01 11.69 10.64
CA ASP A 136 12.26 11.32 9.27
C ASP A 136 13.66 10.75 9.06
N VAL A 137 13.82 9.80 8.15
CA VAL A 137 15.08 9.15 7.81
C VAL A 137 16.17 10.16 7.37
N THR A 138 15.76 11.27 6.74
CA THR A 138 16.66 12.34 6.32
C THR A 138 16.98 13.34 7.43
N ASN A 139 16.36 13.22 8.61
CA ASN A 139 16.44 14.16 9.74
C ASN A 139 15.97 15.59 9.42
N ARG A 140 15.18 15.78 8.39
CA ARG A 140 14.71 17.10 7.92
C ARG A 140 13.33 17.45 8.44
N PHE A 141 12.47 16.44 8.66
CA PHE A 141 11.07 16.63 8.97
C PHE A 141 10.72 16.13 10.37
N SER A 142 9.85 16.88 11.02
CA SER A 142 9.25 16.48 12.30
C SER A 142 8.12 15.48 12.07
N PHE A 143 7.65 14.85 13.15
CA PHE A 143 6.52 13.91 13.10
C PHE A 143 5.25 14.57 12.57
N ALA A 144 4.95 15.79 13.00
CA ALA A 144 3.79 16.55 12.52
C ALA A 144 3.90 16.83 11.00
N GLN A 145 5.08 17.22 10.52
CA GLN A 145 5.30 17.42 9.09
C GLN A 145 5.16 16.12 8.29
N CYS A 146 5.65 15.00 8.83
CA CYS A 146 5.46 13.67 8.22
C CYS A 146 3.98 13.31 8.13
N GLN A 147 3.18 13.58 9.18
CA GLN A 147 1.73 13.36 9.16
C GLN A 147 1.05 14.21 8.08
N GLY A 148 1.35 15.50 8.01
CA GLY A 148 0.81 16.38 6.96
C GLY A 148 1.15 15.90 5.54
N MET A 149 2.39 15.45 5.31
CA MET A 149 2.82 14.89 4.03
C MET A 149 2.05 13.60 3.69
N LEU A 150 1.81 12.71 4.66
CA LEU A 150 1.05 11.48 4.46
C LEU A 150 -0.42 11.76 4.16
N VAL A 151 -1.05 12.68 4.91
CA VAL A 151 -2.43 13.11 4.66
C VAL A 151 -2.55 13.72 3.26
N ARG A 152 -1.61 14.60 2.89
CA ARG A 152 -1.59 15.18 1.55
C ARG A 152 -1.48 14.14 0.44
N ALA A 153 -0.58 13.16 0.61
CA ALA A 153 -0.42 12.07 -0.34
C ALA A 153 -1.70 11.23 -0.44
N LEU A 154 -2.31 10.89 0.69
CA LEU A 154 -3.56 10.13 0.73
C LEU A 154 -4.69 10.82 -0.03
N ILE A 155 -4.89 12.13 0.19
CA ILE A 155 -5.96 12.88 -0.46
C ILE A 155 -5.68 13.09 -1.95
N ARG A 156 -4.44 13.41 -2.32
CA ARG A 156 -4.04 13.70 -3.69
C ARG A 156 -3.88 12.46 -4.56
N ASP A 157 -3.16 11.45 -4.05
CA ASP A 157 -2.75 10.27 -4.81
C ASP A 157 -3.67 9.06 -4.54
N GLY A 158 -4.54 9.13 -3.52
CA GLY A 158 -5.46 8.05 -3.12
C GLY A 158 -4.83 7.03 -2.17
N GLU A 159 -3.52 7.09 -1.96
CA GLU A 159 -2.77 6.18 -1.09
C GLU A 159 -1.51 6.85 -0.55
N CYS A 160 -0.98 6.31 0.54
CA CYS A 160 0.28 6.76 1.11
C CYS A 160 1.03 5.59 1.75
N PHE A 161 2.36 5.63 1.68
CA PHE A 161 3.20 4.58 2.24
C PHE A 161 4.24 5.17 3.17
N ALA A 162 4.42 4.51 4.31
CA ALA A 162 5.46 4.85 5.27
C ALA A 162 6.13 3.58 5.81
N ALA A 163 7.44 3.52 5.75
CA ALA A 163 8.22 2.43 6.30
C ALA A 163 8.85 2.84 7.64
N LYS A 164 8.76 1.96 8.62
CA LYS A 164 9.52 2.06 9.87
C LYS A 164 10.92 1.49 9.62
N VAL A 165 11.92 2.32 9.77
CA VAL A 165 13.32 1.96 9.55
C VAL A 165 14.16 2.27 10.79
N ARG A 166 15.33 1.67 10.90
CA ARG A 166 16.34 2.03 11.91
C ARG A 166 17.55 2.63 11.22
N ASN A 167 18.03 3.75 11.74
CA ASN A 167 19.28 4.32 11.25
C ASN A 167 20.48 3.52 11.78
N ALA A 168 21.70 3.90 11.35
CA ALA A 168 22.94 3.24 11.77
C ALA A 168 23.19 3.33 13.29
N ARG A 169 22.54 4.25 14.00
CA ARG A 169 22.59 4.40 15.46
C ARG A 169 21.54 3.58 16.20
N GLY A 170 20.70 2.83 15.48
CA GLY A 170 19.61 2.04 16.04
C GLY A 170 18.34 2.84 16.35
N GLU A 171 18.30 4.15 16.08
CA GLU A 171 17.11 4.98 16.32
C GLU A 171 16.00 4.65 15.31
N ALA A 172 14.77 4.60 15.81
CA ALA A 172 13.60 4.41 14.97
C ALA A 172 13.35 5.66 14.11
N LYS A 173 13.14 5.47 12.81
CA LYS A 173 12.89 6.54 11.84
C LYS A 173 11.70 6.16 10.96
N ILE A 174 11.09 7.16 10.33
CA ILE A 174 10.04 7.00 9.35
C ILE A 174 10.59 7.38 7.98
N GLN A 175 10.40 6.50 7.01
CA GLN A 175 10.65 6.80 5.61
C GLN A 175 9.31 6.89 4.88
N ILE A 176 8.98 8.07 4.36
CA ILE A 176 7.82 8.27 3.50
C ILE A 176 8.20 7.79 2.09
N ILE A 177 7.35 6.96 1.51
CA ILE A 177 7.53 6.38 0.19
C ILE A 177 6.43 6.96 -0.72
N GLU A 178 6.84 7.56 -1.82
CA GLU A 178 5.89 8.10 -2.78
C GLU A 178 5.13 6.98 -3.50
N THR A 179 3.84 7.18 -3.69
CA THR A 179 2.89 6.24 -4.29
C THR A 179 3.38 5.62 -5.60
N HIS A 180 3.94 6.43 -6.50
CA HIS A 180 4.42 5.96 -7.81
C HIS A 180 5.64 5.02 -7.74
N ARG A 181 6.26 4.89 -6.57
CA ARG A 181 7.36 3.96 -6.33
C ARG A 181 6.89 2.57 -5.93
N VAL A 182 5.61 2.38 -5.69
CA VAL A 182 5.03 1.06 -5.43
C VAL A 182 4.45 0.54 -6.73
N GLY A 183 4.90 -0.64 -7.17
CA GLY A 183 4.45 -1.24 -8.42
C GLY A 183 5.16 -2.57 -8.70
N ASP A 184 4.69 -3.28 -9.72
CA ASP A 184 5.25 -4.56 -10.10
C ASP A 184 6.67 -4.40 -10.68
N PRO A 185 7.67 -5.19 -10.25
CA PRO A 185 9.01 -5.13 -10.79
C PRO A 185 9.01 -5.52 -12.27
N ALA A 186 9.68 -4.72 -13.11
CA ALA A 186 9.72 -4.94 -14.56
C ALA A 186 10.76 -6.00 -14.99
N ASP A 187 11.76 -6.25 -14.14
CA ASP A 187 12.98 -7.02 -14.45
C ASP A 187 13.15 -8.31 -13.66
N ARG A 188 12.14 -8.72 -12.92
CA ARG A 188 12.15 -9.90 -12.06
C ARG A 188 10.91 -10.76 -12.25
N ASP A 189 11.05 -12.04 -12.00
CA ASP A 189 9.91 -12.93 -11.87
C ASP A 189 9.04 -12.44 -10.72
N ILE A 190 7.81 -12.06 -11.05
CA ILE A 190 6.84 -11.59 -10.08
C ILE A 190 6.31 -12.82 -9.32
N PRO A 191 6.40 -12.86 -7.98
CA PRO A 191 5.81 -13.95 -7.22
C PRO A 191 4.32 -14.09 -7.50
N ASP A 192 3.83 -15.32 -7.55
CA ASP A 192 2.40 -15.59 -7.61
C ASP A 192 1.66 -14.75 -6.56
N ARG A 193 0.47 -14.25 -6.92
CA ARG A 193 -0.36 -13.40 -6.06
C ARG A 193 0.21 -12.01 -5.77
N THR A 194 1.05 -11.47 -6.64
CA THR A 194 1.42 -10.07 -6.64
C THR A 194 0.53 -9.30 -7.61
N TRP A 195 0.02 -8.14 -7.18
CA TRP A 195 -0.78 -7.27 -8.01
C TRP A 195 -0.45 -5.81 -7.71
N ASP A 196 -0.04 -5.08 -8.72
CA ASP A 196 0.31 -3.66 -8.66
C ASP A 196 1.28 -3.32 -7.51
N GLY A 197 2.28 -4.18 -7.33
CA GLY A 197 3.30 -4.03 -6.28
C GLY A 197 2.87 -4.51 -4.90
N VAL A 198 1.65 -5.00 -4.72
CA VAL A 198 1.18 -5.57 -3.46
C VAL A 198 1.25 -7.08 -3.52
N GLN A 199 1.99 -7.68 -2.60
CA GLN A 199 2.08 -9.12 -2.46
C GLN A 199 1.07 -9.62 -1.44
N PHE A 200 0.24 -10.60 -1.87
CA PHE A 200 -0.80 -11.21 -1.05
C PHE A 200 -0.42 -12.61 -0.60
N GLY A 201 -0.82 -12.98 0.60
CA GLY A 201 -0.71 -14.33 1.13
C GLY A 201 -1.89 -15.22 0.72
N ASP A 202 -1.98 -16.39 1.37
CA ASP A 202 -2.96 -17.43 1.03
C ASP A 202 -4.42 -17.00 1.26
N PHE A 203 -4.66 -16.13 2.22
CA PHE A 203 -5.99 -15.62 2.60
C PHE A 203 -6.21 -14.16 2.14
N ALA A 204 -5.48 -13.73 1.12
CA ALA A 204 -5.51 -12.35 0.60
C ALA A 204 -5.03 -11.28 1.60
N GLU A 205 -4.36 -11.67 2.67
CA GLU A 205 -3.65 -10.76 3.57
C GLU A 205 -2.46 -10.11 2.84
N ILE A 206 -2.17 -8.86 3.15
CA ILE A 206 -1.01 -8.16 2.59
C ILE A 206 0.25 -8.64 3.31
N VAL A 207 1.16 -9.26 2.55
CA VAL A 207 2.44 -9.78 3.06
C VAL A 207 3.56 -8.75 2.86
N GLY A 208 3.50 -7.96 1.79
CA GLY A 208 4.55 -6.98 1.49
C GLY A 208 4.24 -6.09 0.31
N TYR A 209 5.15 -5.16 0.06
CA TYR A 209 5.07 -4.23 -1.05
C TYR A 209 6.38 -4.21 -1.83
N TRP A 210 6.28 -4.17 -3.15
CA TRP A 210 7.41 -3.93 -4.03
C TRP A 210 7.60 -2.43 -4.22
N VAL A 211 8.80 -1.96 -3.86
CA VAL A 211 9.13 -0.52 -3.90
C VAL A 211 10.32 -0.31 -4.82
N TYR A 212 10.15 0.53 -5.85
CA TYR A 212 11.26 0.92 -6.70
C TYR A 212 12.27 1.77 -5.93
N ARG A 213 13.54 1.56 -6.19
CA ARG A 213 14.60 2.43 -5.69
C ARG A 213 14.51 3.82 -6.30
N SER A 214 14.93 4.83 -5.55
CA SER A 214 14.92 6.23 -6.03
C SER A 214 16.05 6.57 -6.99
N ASP A 215 17.03 5.69 -7.06
CA ASP A 215 18.28 5.80 -7.82
C ASP A 215 18.27 4.96 -9.11
N GLY A 216 17.08 4.59 -9.57
CA GLY A 216 16.77 3.69 -10.61
C GLY A 216 16.91 3.86 -11.97
#